data_dc7b2aeb8d1c4673a8a91eeadc139bfc
#
_entry.id   dc7b2aeb8d1c4673a8a91eeadc139bfc
#
_cell.length_a   1.000
_cell.length_b   1.000
_cell.length_c   1.000
_cell.angle_alpha   90.00
_cell.angle_beta   90.00
_cell.angle_gamma   90.00
#
_symmetry.space_group_name_H-M   'P 1'
#
loop_
_entity.id
_entity.type
_entity.pdbx_description
1 polymer ?
#
loop_
_entity_poly.entity_id
_entity_poly.type
_entity_poly.pdbx_seq_one_letter_code
_entity_poly.pdbx_strand_id
1 'polypeptide(L)'
;MRNKRFTQYFILIFLLLSGVIVSCQKDQEIKDTSSGKSDTTFTAPDNYLAAQGTLKITLQDSTYSFDAATDSIAFVNVHNGNNQYFGITAINKAHNMSFGISSSGYALSNINTNVAGSQFILKPDKGDADQYALTDSAAVQDYGKINLSAYKQDSVLAKGTFYTYLVKAGLGKPTTYKVKGTFILRLK
;
A
#
# COMPACT_ATOMS: atom_id res chain seq x y z
N MET A 1 29.46 -55.79 12.64
CA MET A 1 28.03 -55.88 12.25
C MET A 1 27.19 -54.68 12.75
N ARG A 2 27.71 -53.43 12.73
CA ARG A 2 27.05 -52.26 13.36
C ARG A 2 26.59 -51.20 12.34
N ASN A 3 26.88 -51.35 11.05
CA ASN A 3 26.57 -50.32 10.04
C ASN A 3 25.24 -50.48 9.27
N LYS A 4 24.61 -51.67 9.33
CA LYS A 4 23.33 -51.89 8.61
C LYS A 4 22.12 -51.15 9.22
N ARG A 5 22.12 -50.97 10.55
CA ARG A 5 21.02 -50.28 11.24
C ARG A 5 21.06 -48.77 11.02
N PHE A 6 22.26 -48.21 10.90
CA PHE A 6 22.41 -46.74 10.66
C PHE A 6 21.95 -46.33 9.26
N THR A 7 22.22 -47.19 8.27
CA THR A 7 21.78 -46.95 6.87
C THR A 7 20.27 -47.05 6.73
N GLN A 8 19.61 -47.95 7.49
CA GLN A 8 18.14 -48.06 7.46
C GLN A 8 17.44 -46.83 8.06
N TYR A 9 17.96 -46.23 9.12
CA TYR A 9 17.41 -45.00 9.70
C TYR A 9 17.62 -43.78 8.78
N PHE A 10 18.75 -43.75 8.07
CA PHE A 10 19.04 -42.66 7.14
C PHE A 10 18.10 -42.68 5.92
N ILE A 11 17.78 -43.86 5.40
CA ILE A 11 16.82 -44.03 4.30
C ILE A 11 15.39 -43.66 4.75
N LEU A 12 15.02 -44.03 5.98
CA LEU A 12 13.68 -43.74 6.52
C LEU A 12 13.47 -42.24 6.77
N ILE A 13 14.52 -41.54 7.23
CA ILE A 13 14.48 -40.06 7.38
C ILE A 13 14.45 -39.37 6.03
N PHE A 14 15.13 -39.86 5.01
CA PHE A 14 15.11 -39.28 3.68
C PHE A 14 13.77 -39.47 2.97
N LEU A 15 13.08 -40.57 3.25
CA LEU A 15 11.73 -40.85 2.73
C LEU A 15 10.65 -39.99 3.40
N LEU A 16 10.86 -39.59 4.66
CA LEU A 16 9.94 -38.67 5.38
C LEU A 16 10.13 -37.20 4.98
N LEU A 17 11.34 -36.81 4.53
CA LEU A 17 11.60 -35.45 4.07
C LEU A 17 11.11 -35.18 2.63
N SER A 18 10.90 -36.20 1.81
CA SER A 18 10.46 -36.05 0.42
C SER A 18 8.95 -35.80 0.27
N GLY A 19 8.18 -35.88 1.36
CA GLY A 19 6.72 -35.68 1.36
C GLY A 19 6.25 -34.24 1.51
N VAL A 20 7.13 -33.25 1.69
CA VAL A 20 6.73 -31.88 2.11
C VAL A 20 6.84 -30.82 0.99
N ILE A 21 7.23 -31.19 -0.23
CA ILE A 21 7.41 -30.22 -1.35
C ILE A 21 6.40 -30.42 -2.48
N VAL A 22 5.17 -30.79 -2.16
CA VAL A 22 4.05 -30.69 -3.14
C VAL A 22 2.97 -29.82 -2.53
N SER A 23 3.30 -28.56 -2.24
CA SER A 23 2.32 -27.49 -2.18
C SER A 23 2.53 -26.60 -3.40
N CYS A 24 2.32 -27.15 -4.58
CA CYS A 24 2.07 -26.35 -5.75
C CYS A 24 0.69 -25.73 -5.60
N GLN A 25 0.66 -24.44 -5.54
CA GLN A 25 -0.54 -23.63 -5.78
C GLN A 25 -1.19 -24.11 -7.07
N LYS A 26 -2.36 -24.71 -6.91
CA LYS A 26 -3.23 -25.01 -8.02
C LYS A 26 -3.93 -23.69 -8.37
N ASP A 27 -3.45 -23.01 -9.41
CA ASP A 27 -4.22 -21.98 -10.07
C ASP A 27 -5.57 -22.61 -10.46
N GLN A 28 -6.62 -22.21 -9.78
CA GLN A 28 -7.96 -22.57 -10.20
C GLN A 28 -8.30 -21.72 -11.43
N GLU A 29 -8.18 -22.32 -12.61
CA GLU A 29 -8.93 -21.86 -13.76
C GLU A 29 -10.41 -21.77 -13.38
N ILE A 30 -10.91 -20.55 -13.33
CA ILE A 30 -12.34 -20.29 -13.20
C ILE A 30 -12.99 -20.72 -14.52
N LYS A 31 -13.48 -21.95 -14.57
CA LYS A 31 -14.45 -22.34 -15.60
C LYS A 31 -15.74 -21.61 -15.32
N ASP A 32 -16.08 -20.68 -16.20
CA ASP A 32 -17.43 -20.15 -16.32
C ASP A 32 -18.45 -21.28 -16.43
N THR A 33 -19.14 -21.55 -15.35
CA THR A 33 -20.38 -22.32 -15.39
C THR A 33 -21.48 -21.41 -14.87
N SER A 34 -22.18 -20.80 -15.80
CA SER A 34 -23.41 -20.10 -15.58
C SER A 34 -24.46 -21.07 -14.97
N SER A 35 -24.94 -20.78 -13.80
CA SER A 35 -26.30 -20.88 -13.30
C SER A 35 -26.32 -20.95 -11.78
N GLY A 36 -26.94 -19.96 -11.16
CA GLY A 36 -27.25 -19.95 -9.72
C GLY A 36 -27.15 -18.56 -9.15
N LYS A 37 -28.28 -17.87 -9.06
CA LYS A 37 -28.45 -16.62 -8.34
C LYS A 37 -27.88 -16.77 -6.93
N SER A 38 -26.78 -16.09 -6.67
CA SER A 38 -26.38 -15.68 -5.34
C SER A 38 -26.03 -14.19 -5.45
N ASP A 39 -26.96 -13.37 -4.98
CA ASP A 39 -26.78 -11.93 -4.78
C ASP A 39 -25.71 -11.67 -3.71
N THR A 40 -24.47 -11.94 -4.02
CA THR A 40 -23.35 -11.27 -3.41
C THR A 40 -22.80 -10.34 -4.46
N THR A 41 -23.32 -9.13 -4.50
CA THR A 41 -22.67 -8.01 -5.17
C THR A 41 -21.31 -7.80 -4.50
N PHE A 42 -20.32 -8.53 -4.94
CA PHE A 42 -18.93 -8.16 -4.75
C PHE A 42 -18.73 -6.89 -5.56
N THR A 43 -18.97 -5.76 -4.94
CA THR A 43 -18.49 -4.51 -5.48
C THR A 43 -16.97 -4.64 -5.46
N ALA A 44 -16.38 -4.81 -6.63
CA ALA A 44 -14.93 -4.74 -6.76
C ALA A 44 -14.44 -3.49 -6.04
N PRO A 45 -13.37 -3.57 -5.23
CA PRO A 45 -12.86 -2.39 -4.55
C PRO A 45 -12.66 -1.31 -5.60
N ASP A 46 -13.16 -0.12 -5.32
CA ASP A 46 -13.09 1.05 -6.20
C ASP A 46 -11.63 1.57 -6.27
N ASN A 47 -10.77 0.81 -6.93
CA ASN A 47 -9.38 1.18 -7.16
C ASN A 47 -9.26 1.87 -8.52
N TYR A 48 -8.82 3.11 -8.50
CA TYR A 48 -8.71 3.94 -9.69
C TYR A 48 -7.26 4.32 -9.94
N LEU A 49 -6.76 4.07 -11.14
CA LEU A 49 -5.53 4.70 -11.62
C LEU A 49 -5.87 6.09 -12.14
N ALA A 50 -5.17 7.09 -11.63
CA ALA A 50 -5.28 8.43 -12.18
C ALA A 50 -4.65 8.46 -13.57
N ALA A 51 -5.37 9.02 -14.55
CA ALA A 51 -4.83 9.21 -15.90
C ALA A 51 -4.15 10.56 -16.05
N GLN A 52 -4.51 11.53 -15.21
CA GLN A 52 -3.94 12.89 -15.20
C GLN A 52 -3.88 13.41 -13.76
N GLY A 53 -3.05 14.40 -13.56
CA GLY A 53 -2.94 15.09 -12.29
C GLY A 53 -1.63 14.82 -11.56
N THR A 54 -1.51 15.38 -10.38
CA THR A 54 -0.27 15.36 -9.61
C THR A 54 -0.50 15.06 -8.15
N LEU A 55 0.48 14.39 -7.53
CA LEU A 55 0.65 14.29 -6.10
C LEU A 55 1.98 14.95 -5.74
N LYS A 56 1.94 15.96 -4.88
CA LYS A 56 3.13 16.66 -4.37
C LYS A 56 3.30 16.39 -2.90
N ILE A 57 4.53 16.13 -2.47
CA ILE A 57 4.90 15.77 -1.11
C ILE A 57 6.06 16.66 -0.69
N THR A 58 5.95 17.30 0.46
CA THR A 58 7.02 18.07 1.06
C THR A 58 7.47 17.37 2.34
N LEU A 59 8.73 16.94 2.35
CA LEU A 59 9.42 16.38 3.48
C LEU A 59 10.60 17.29 3.81
N GLN A 60 10.58 17.88 4.99
CA GLN A 60 11.53 18.96 5.33
C GLN A 60 11.44 20.11 4.31
N ASP A 61 12.57 20.48 3.69
CA ASP A 61 12.65 21.54 2.69
C ASP A 61 12.60 21.01 1.25
N SER A 62 12.47 19.69 1.08
CA SER A 62 12.44 19.04 -0.23
C SER A 62 11.01 18.74 -0.67
N THR A 63 10.69 19.05 -1.93
CA THR A 63 9.43 18.74 -2.55
C THR A 63 9.61 17.67 -3.62
N TYR A 64 8.85 16.60 -3.50
CA TYR A 64 8.77 15.46 -4.41
C TYR A 64 7.44 15.50 -5.16
N SER A 65 7.45 15.19 -6.44
CA SER A 65 6.25 15.23 -7.27
C SER A 65 6.10 13.94 -8.06
N PHE A 66 4.87 13.42 -8.08
CA PHE A 66 4.45 12.37 -8.98
C PHE A 66 3.45 12.97 -9.98
N ASP A 67 3.60 12.64 -11.25
CA ASP A 67 2.71 13.06 -12.34
C ASP A 67 2.01 11.83 -12.92
N ALA A 68 0.70 11.78 -12.86
CA ALA A 68 -0.07 10.65 -13.36
C ALA A 68 0.09 10.38 -14.86
N ALA A 69 0.61 11.33 -15.63
CA ALA A 69 0.93 11.11 -17.05
C ALA A 69 2.17 10.22 -17.25
N THR A 70 3.07 10.14 -16.27
CA THR A 70 4.34 9.40 -16.35
C THR A 70 4.51 8.38 -15.25
N ASP A 71 3.91 8.62 -14.10
CA ASP A 71 4.02 7.83 -12.89
C ASP A 71 2.73 7.06 -12.61
N SER A 72 2.82 6.00 -11.83
CA SER A 72 1.62 5.29 -11.38
C SER A 72 1.08 5.93 -10.11
N ILE A 73 -0.11 6.51 -10.18
CA ILE A 73 -0.82 7.04 -9.02
C ILE A 73 -2.19 6.38 -8.93
N ALA A 74 -2.45 5.67 -7.84
CA ALA A 74 -3.73 5.03 -7.58
C ALA A 74 -4.45 5.67 -6.40
N PHE A 75 -5.74 5.89 -6.56
CA PHE A 75 -6.67 6.15 -5.47
C PHE A 75 -7.37 4.84 -5.13
N VAL A 76 -7.20 4.39 -3.90
CA VAL A 76 -7.72 3.13 -3.38
C VAL A 76 -8.89 3.44 -2.47
N ASN A 77 -10.02 2.77 -2.66
CA ASN A 77 -11.20 2.92 -1.81
C ASN A 77 -11.78 1.53 -1.55
N VAL A 78 -11.53 0.98 -0.38
CA VAL A 78 -11.87 -0.40 -0.03
C VAL A 78 -13.06 -0.43 0.90
N HIS A 79 -14.04 -1.25 0.53
CA HIS A 79 -15.23 -1.55 1.31
C HIS A 79 -15.31 -3.08 1.47
N ASN A 80 -14.86 -3.62 2.59
CA ASN A 80 -14.94 -5.04 2.86
C ASN A 80 -15.55 -5.26 4.26
N GLY A 81 -16.84 -5.46 4.30
CA GLY A 81 -17.59 -5.59 5.56
C GLY A 81 -17.40 -4.37 6.45
N ASN A 82 -16.85 -4.58 7.65
CA ASN A 82 -16.56 -3.52 8.61
C ASN A 82 -15.24 -2.79 8.33
N ASN A 83 -14.42 -3.27 7.38
CA ASN A 83 -13.16 -2.65 7.01
C ASN A 83 -13.38 -1.69 5.85
N GLN A 84 -13.31 -0.42 6.16
CA GLN A 84 -13.46 0.66 5.20
C GLN A 84 -12.25 1.55 5.31
N TYR A 85 -11.58 1.78 4.19
CA TYR A 85 -10.47 2.72 4.13
C TYR A 85 -10.32 3.26 2.71
N PHE A 86 -9.77 4.44 2.61
CA PHE A 86 -9.32 4.99 1.34
C PHE A 86 -7.87 5.48 1.46
N GLY A 87 -7.21 5.62 0.34
CA GLY A 87 -5.83 6.06 0.34
C GLY A 87 -5.33 6.42 -1.05
N ILE A 88 -4.11 6.91 -1.09
CA ILE A 88 -3.38 7.22 -2.31
C ILE A 88 -2.07 6.47 -2.26
N THR A 89 -1.73 5.80 -3.35
CA THR A 89 -0.41 5.21 -3.56
C THR A 89 0.20 5.77 -4.84
N ALA A 90 1.49 6.04 -4.82
CA ALA A 90 2.21 6.54 -5.97
C ALA A 90 3.58 5.86 -6.08
N ILE A 91 3.97 5.54 -7.31
CA ILE A 91 5.29 5.00 -7.65
C ILE A 91 5.76 5.76 -8.88
N ASN A 92 6.94 6.36 -8.83
CA ASN A 92 7.46 7.08 -9.98
C ASN A 92 7.98 6.12 -11.07
N LYS A 93 8.08 6.61 -12.29
CA LYS A 93 8.51 5.83 -13.47
C LYS A 93 9.87 5.15 -13.28
N ALA A 94 10.78 5.78 -12.56
CA ALA A 94 12.11 5.23 -12.30
C ALA A 94 12.13 4.14 -11.21
N HIS A 95 11.00 3.90 -10.51
CA HIS A 95 10.88 2.96 -9.38
C HIS A 95 11.87 3.22 -8.23
N ASN A 96 12.33 4.46 -8.11
CA ASN A 96 13.23 4.88 -7.05
C ASN A 96 12.53 5.76 -5.98
N MET A 97 11.24 6.02 -6.15
CA MET A 97 10.43 6.77 -5.21
C MET A 97 9.02 6.18 -5.15
N SER A 98 8.52 5.95 -3.93
CA SER A 98 7.13 5.54 -3.72
C SER A 98 6.56 6.19 -2.47
N PHE A 99 5.27 6.49 -2.51
CA PHE A 99 4.52 7.07 -1.40
C PHE A 99 3.18 6.39 -1.25
N GLY A 100 2.75 6.21 0.00
CA GLY A 100 1.42 5.74 0.36
C GLY A 100 0.89 6.48 1.57
N ILE A 101 -0.41 6.81 1.53
CA ILE A 101 -1.13 7.36 2.68
C ILE A 101 -2.56 6.86 2.65
N SER A 102 -3.10 6.51 3.82
CA SER A 102 -4.47 6.00 3.94
C SER A 102 -5.16 6.56 5.18
N SER A 103 -6.49 6.51 5.14
CA SER A 103 -7.38 6.87 6.23
C SER A 103 -8.44 5.80 6.39
N SER A 104 -8.90 5.55 7.60
CA SER A 104 -10.08 4.72 7.86
C SER A 104 -11.36 5.45 7.46
N GLY A 105 -12.38 4.71 7.03
CA GLY A 105 -13.68 5.20 6.63
C GLY A 105 -13.85 5.39 5.13
N TYR A 106 -14.95 5.99 4.74
CA TYR A 106 -15.33 6.21 3.34
C TYR A 106 -14.67 7.43 2.73
N ALA A 107 -14.31 7.34 1.45
CA ALA A 107 -13.95 8.50 0.66
C ALA A 107 -15.21 9.30 0.32
N LEU A 108 -15.31 10.51 0.83
CA LEU A 108 -16.39 11.45 0.57
C LEU A 108 -15.83 12.84 0.28
N SER A 109 -16.52 13.63 -0.55
CA SER A 109 -16.15 15.04 -0.74
C SER A 109 -16.33 15.83 0.56
N ASN A 110 -15.41 16.79 0.79
CA ASN A 110 -15.41 17.69 1.96
C ASN A 110 -15.25 16.95 3.31
N ILE A 111 -14.46 15.86 3.32
CA ILE A 111 -14.16 15.11 4.54
C ILE A 111 -12.75 15.43 5.05
N ASN A 112 -12.61 15.45 6.36
CA ASN A 112 -11.33 15.57 7.06
C ASN A 112 -11.18 14.40 8.03
N THR A 113 -10.24 13.50 7.76
CA THR A 113 -10.07 12.23 8.48
C THR A 113 -8.64 12.07 8.99
N ASN A 114 -8.48 11.21 10.00
CA ASN A 114 -7.17 10.89 10.54
C ASN A 114 -6.42 9.94 9.60
N VAL A 115 -5.11 10.12 9.52
CA VAL A 115 -4.22 9.17 8.86
C VAL A 115 -4.18 7.87 9.64
N ALA A 116 -4.39 6.75 8.95
CA ALA A 116 -4.31 5.40 9.50
C ALA A 116 -3.05 4.65 9.06
N GLY A 117 -2.48 5.01 7.93
CA GLY A 117 -1.25 4.44 7.40
C GLY A 117 -0.51 5.44 6.50
N SER A 118 0.82 5.47 6.57
CA SER A 118 1.61 6.24 5.62
C SER A 118 3.04 5.73 5.56
N GLN A 119 3.60 5.76 4.36
CA GLN A 119 4.98 5.37 4.09
C GLN A 119 5.54 6.20 2.93
N PHE A 120 6.81 6.54 3.01
CA PHE A 120 7.55 7.17 1.94
C PHE A 120 8.91 6.48 1.77
N ILE A 121 9.23 6.03 0.58
CA ILE A 121 10.47 5.36 0.24
C ILE A 121 11.18 6.17 -0.83
N LEU A 122 12.45 6.48 -0.56
CA LEU A 122 13.38 7.12 -1.48
C LEU A 122 14.58 6.22 -1.67
N LYS A 123 14.83 5.80 -2.90
CA LYS A 123 16.00 5.00 -3.25
C LYS A 123 16.95 5.88 -4.09
N PRO A 124 18.03 6.38 -3.52
CA PRO A 124 19.03 7.12 -4.29
C PRO A 124 19.73 6.19 -5.28
N ASP A 125 20.39 6.79 -6.30
CA ASP A 125 21.13 6.01 -7.31
C ASP A 125 22.28 5.19 -6.71
N LYS A 126 22.78 5.62 -5.56
CA LYS A 126 23.82 4.93 -4.79
C LYS A 126 23.42 4.86 -3.32
N GLY A 127 23.52 3.67 -2.74
CA GLY A 127 23.23 3.41 -1.32
C GLY A 127 21.90 2.72 -1.08
N ASP A 128 21.56 2.60 0.19
CA ASP A 128 20.32 1.97 0.65
C ASP A 128 19.13 2.91 0.50
N ALA A 129 17.95 2.32 0.40
CA ALA A 129 16.72 3.09 0.36
C ALA A 129 16.43 3.75 1.71
N ASP A 130 16.14 5.04 1.68
CA ASP A 130 15.58 5.75 2.82
C ASP A 130 14.10 5.41 2.95
N GLN A 131 13.73 4.79 4.05
CA GLN A 131 12.36 4.44 4.36
C GLN A 131 11.84 5.29 5.51
N TYR A 132 10.73 5.97 5.29
CA TYR A 132 9.97 6.73 6.27
C TYR A 132 8.61 6.08 6.45
N ALA A 133 8.19 5.80 7.67
CA ALA A 133 6.93 5.16 7.97
C ALA A 133 6.27 5.78 9.21
N LEU A 134 4.96 5.57 9.36
CA LEU A 134 4.31 5.81 10.64
C LEU A 134 4.97 4.94 11.72
N THR A 135 5.07 5.49 12.91
CA THR A 135 5.53 4.74 14.08
C THR A 135 4.33 4.45 14.98
N ASP A 136 4.24 3.21 15.45
CA ASP A 136 3.27 2.79 16.46
C ASP A 136 3.66 3.25 17.88
N SER A 137 4.52 4.26 17.98
CA SER A 137 4.90 4.81 19.27
C SER A 137 3.66 5.35 19.97
N ALA A 138 3.33 4.80 21.13
CA ALA A 138 2.24 5.23 21.99
C ALA A 138 2.30 6.73 22.40
N ALA A 139 3.41 7.40 22.08
CA ALA A 139 3.61 8.82 22.34
C ALA A 139 3.05 9.73 21.22
N VAL A 140 2.67 9.20 20.05
CA VAL A 140 2.13 10.00 18.96
C VAL A 140 0.61 9.86 18.93
N GLN A 141 -0.10 10.82 19.50
CA GLN A 141 -1.57 10.86 19.48
C GLN A 141 -2.17 11.35 18.16
N ASP A 142 -1.39 12.02 17.30
CA ASP A 142 -1.81 12.57 16.01
C ASP A 142 -0.90 12.07 14.89
N TYR A 143 -1.38 11.09 14.12
CA TYR A 143 -0.68 10.58 12.94
C TYR A 143 -0.83 11.49 11.72
N GLY A 144 -1.63 12.55 11.82
CA GLY A 144 -1.92 13.46 10.73
C GLY A 144 -3.34 13.36 10.22
N LYS A 145 -3.63 14.13 9.17
CA LYS A 145 -4.97 14.21 8.56
C LYS A 145 -4.91 14.19 7.04
N ILE A 146 -5.96 13.65 6.45
CA ILE A 146 -6.26 13.77 5.03
C ILE A 146 -7.53 14.61 4.90
N ASN A 147 -7.43 15.72 4.18
CA ASN A 147 -8.57 16.54 3.79
C ASN A 147 -8.88 16.24 2.32
N LEU A 148 -9.99 15.56 2.07
CA LEU A 148 -10.47 15.23 0.73
C LEU A 148 -11.54 16.27 0.34
N SER A 149 -11.14 17.29 -0.42
CA SER A 149 -12.04 18.37 -0.81
C SER A 149 -12.99 17.99 -1.94
N ALA A 150 -12.62 17.04 -2.81
CA ALA A 150 -13.50 16.47 -3.82
C ALA A 150 -13.18 14.99 -4.06
N TYR A 151 -14.22 14.18 -4.23
CA TYR A 151 -14.12 12.76 -4.58
C TYR A 151 -15.21 12.41 -5.58
N LYS A 152 -14.83 11.82 -6.72
CA LYS A 152 -15.72 11.46 -7.84
C LYS A 152 -16.70 12.57 -8.19
N GLN A 153 -16.20 13.79 -8.29
CA GLN A 153 -16.99 14.95 -8.60
C GLN A 153 -16.50 15.58 -9.91
N ASP A 154 -17.39 15.74 -10.86
CA ASP A 154 -17.09 16.19 -12.22
C ASP A 154 -16.01 15.29 -12.88
N SER A 155 -14.94 15.86 -13.40
CA SER A 155 -13.79 15.13 -13.95
C SER A 155 -12.70 14.80 -12.90
N VAL A 156 -12.94 15.16 -11.65
CA VAL A 156 -11.98 14.96 -10.55
C VAL A 156 -12.23 13.61 -9.90
N LEU A 157 -11.22 12.73 -9.92
CA LEU A 157 -11.23 11.49 -9.13
C LEU A 157 -11.09 11.81 -7.64
N ALA A 158 -10.03 12.55 -7.29
CA ALA A 158 -9.76 12.94 -5.92
C ALA A 158 -8.93 14.22 -5.89
N LYS A 159 -9.29 15.15 -5.00
CA LYS A 159 -8.55 16.38 -4.75
C LYS A 159 -8.48 16.64 -3.26
N GLY A 160 -7.32 17.04 -2.79
CA GLY A 160 -7.17 17.31 -1.36
C GLY A 160 -5.76 17.66 -0.93
N THR A 161 -5.61 17.68 0.38
CA THR A 161 -4.35 17.94 1.07
C THR A 161 -4.17 16.92 2.20
N PHE A 162 -2.95 16.75 2.66
CA PHE A 162 -2.69 15.95 3.84
C PHE A 162 -1.48 16.48 4.61
N TYR A 163 -1.40 16.07 5.85
CA TYR A 163 -0.16 16.04 6.60
C TYR A 163 -0.06 14.75 7.42
N THR A 164 1.15 14.29 7.65
CA THR A 164 1.42 13.12 8.47
C THR A 164 2.78 13.23 9.13
N TYR A 165 3.08 12.37 10.08
CA TYR A 165 4.34 12.32 10.80
C TYR A 165 5.00 10.98 10.58
N LEU A 166 6.16 10.97 9.94
CA LEU A 166 6.91 9.77 9.60
C LEU A 166 8.23 9.71 10.36
N VAL A 167 8.67 8.52 10.68
CA VAL A 167 9.99 8.25 11.25
C VAL A 167 10.85 7.58 10.20
N LYS A 168 12.08 8.05 10.04
CA LYS A 168 13.07 7.41 9.17
C LYS A 168 13.55 6.11 9.81
N ALA A 169 13.49 5.01 9.07
CA ALA A 169 14.09 3.74 9.48
C ALA A 169 15.61 3.86 9.50
N GLY A 170 16.25 3.25 10.50
CA GLY A 170 17.72 3.25 10.60
C GLY A 170 18.23 3.03 12.01
N LEU A 171 19.56 2.95 12.12
CA LEU A 171 20.27 2.81 13.40
C LEU A 171 20.40 4.20 14.05
N GLY A 172 19.63 4.46 15.09
CA GLY A 172 19.74 5.71 15.83
C GLY A 172 18.47 6.06 16.58
N LYS A 173 18.49 7.25 17.22
CA LYS A 173 17.29 7.77 17.89
C LYS A 173 16.24 8.13 16.81
N PRO A 174 14.99 7.61 16.95
CA PRO A 174 13.95 7.91 15.98
C PRO A 174 13.72 9.43 15.88
N THR A 175 13.81 9.96 14.67
CA THR A 175 13.50 11.36 14.39
C THR A 175 12.20 11.41 13.60
N THR A 176 11.25 12.19 14.11
CA THR A 176 9.94 12.38 13.49
C THR A 176 9.98 13.55 12.50
N TYR A 177 9.53 13.31 11.30
CA TYR A 177 9.45 14.29 10.21
C TYR A 177 7.99 14.58 9.89
N LYS A 178 7.63 15.87 9.86
CA LYS A 178 6.32 16.29 9.36
C LYS A 178 6.35 16.28 7.84
N VAL A 179 5.45 15.52 7.24
CA VAL A 179 5.24 15.43 5.81
C VAL A 179 3.92 16.10 5.48
N LYS A 180 3.92 16.96 4.46
CA LYS A 180 2.71 17.61 3.94
C LYS A 180 2.58 17.30 2.46
N GLY A 181 1.36 17.32 1.95
CA GLY A 181 1.17 17.16 0.53
C GLY A 181 -0.17 17.65 0.02
N THR A 182 -0.23 17.71 -1.30
CA THR A 182 -1.42 18.09 -2.05
C THR A 182 -1.59 17.14 -3.22
N PHE A 183 -2.83 16.86 -3.58
CA PHE A 183 -3.12 16.03 -4.74
C PHE A 183 -4.32 16.55 -5.53
N ILE A 184 -4.24 16.41 -6.84
CA ILE A 184 -5.33 16.62 -7.78
C ILE A 184 -5.21 15.49 -8.79
N LEU A 185 -6.10 14.51 -8.71
CA LEU A 185 -6.12 13.31 -9.54
C LEU A 185 -7.39 13.31 -10.40
N ARG A 186 -7.27 12.86 -11.66
CA ARG A 186 -8.37 12.80 -12.61
C ARG A 186 -8.43 11.44 -13.27
N LEU A 187 -9.64 10.99 -13.55
CA LEU A 187 -9.91 9.95 -14.55
C LEU A 187 -9.84 10.62 -15.95
N LYS A 188 -9.66 9.78 -16.97
CA LYS A 188 -9.73 10.29 -18.35
C LYS A 188 -11.04 10.98 -18.62
#